data_db19f46412aad65256eeb80fc12a9261
#
_entry.id   db19f46412aad65256eeb80fc12a9261
#
_cell.length_a   1.000
_cell.length_b   1.000
_cell.length_c   1.000
_cell.angle_alpha   90.00
_cell.angle_beta   90.00
_cell.angle_gamma   90.00
#
_symmetry.space_group_name_H-M   'P 1'
#
loop_
_entity.id
_entity.type
_entity.pdbx_description
1 polymer ?
#
loop_
_entity_poly.entity_id
_entity_poly.type
_entity_poly.pdbx_seq_one_letter_code
_entity_poly.pdbx_strand_id
1 'polypeptide(L)'
;ADYNTAYFAPFTYEDSMYGFPALTGGTCTVVIYDKAMWKEAGYDQFPSTWEDVEKASEYFNGKGITTVAFGNGGKWQANSDFLSTLGNRYTGPDWFMSLVAKNGAAFTDDTFVSALTEMQRLFTDTKIFNEDFNVVTNEDAREYYISGDAAAFIGGNWDESYIWAALKDADEEKFNNMGFAVLPQPADATQAPNSQNIGLGYAVAINSKLADDPEKLAAAIDLAE
;
A
#
# COMPACT_ATOMS: atom_id res chain seq x y z
N ALA A 1 22.44 16.66 13.41
CA ALA A 1 21.43 16.38 12.37
C ALA A 1 20.36 15.48 12.97
N ASP A 2 19.16 15.98 13.04
CA ASP A 2 18.04 15.32 13.72
C ASP A 2 17.25 14.37 12.77
N TYR A 3 17.77 14.15 11.56
CA TYR A 3 17.13 13.36 10.53
C TYR A 3 17.90 12.08 10.23
N ASN A 4 17.17 10.99 10.04
CA ASN A 4 17.75 9.76 9.51
C ASN A 4 18.18 9.98 8.06
N THR A 5 19.48 9.79 7.78
CA THR A 5 20.06 10.04 6.44
C THR A 5 19.44 9.18 5.34
N ALA A 6 18.82 8.05 5.67
CA ALA A 6 18.12 7.20 4.71
C ALA A 6 16.96 7.93 4.00
N TYR A 7 16.36 8.94 4.64
CA TYR A 7 15.29 9.73 4.03
C TYR A 7 15.77 10.69 2.94
N PHE A 8 17.05 10.99 2.86
CA PHE A 8 17.60 11.88 1.83
C PHE A 8 17.91 11.17 0.52
N ALA A 9 18.16 9.86 0.55
CA ALA A 9 18.61 9.10 -0.61
C ALA A 9 17.70 9.25 -1.85
N PRO A 10 16.36 9.20 -1.76
CA PRO A 10 15.46 9.35 -2.91
C PRO A 10 15.42 10.77 -3.50
N PHE A 11 15.86 11.77 -2.73
CA PHE A 11 15.88 13.18 -3.12
C PHE A 11 17.28 13.67 -3.47
N THR A 12 18.25 12.73 -3.55
CA THR A 12 19.64 13.02 -3.90
C THR A 12 19.96 12.40 -5.26
N TYR A 13 20.54 13.19 -6.14
CA TYR A 13 21.02 12.76 -7.45
C TYR A 13 22.41 13.37 -7.70
N GLU A 14 23.40 12.56 -8.13
CA GLU A 14 24.78 12.96 -8.35
C GLU A 14 25.35 13.81 -7.18
N ASP A 15 25.22 13.29 -5.95
CA ASP A 15 25.65 13.92 -4.69
C ASP A 15 24.99 15.29 -4.36
N SER A 16 23.98 15.68 -5.11
CA SER A 16 23.21 16.91 -4.88
C SER A 16 21.81 16.59 -4.36
N MET A 17 21.39 17.28 -3.30
CA MET A 17 20.05 17.16 -2.75
C MET A 17 19.09 18.12 -3.46
N TYR A 18 18.02 17.56 -4.04
CA TYR A 18 16.99 18.31 -4.79
C TYR A 18 15.69 18.52 -4.02
N GLY A 19 15.54 17.89 -2.90
CA GLY A 19 14.37 18.05 -2.03
C GLY A 19 14.70 17.74 -0.59
N PHE A 20 14.11 18.52 0.32
CA PHE A 20 14.22 18.29 1.75
C PHE A 20 13.03 17.46 2.22
N PRO A 21 13.24 16.29 2.88
CA PRO A 21 12.15 15.43 3.37
C PRO A 21 11.31 16.18 4.40
N ALA A 22 10.06 16.50 4.09
CA ALA A 22 9.15 17.22 4.97
C ALA A 22 8.26 16.27 5.78
N LEU A 23 7.93 15.11 5.22
CA LEU A 23 7.13 14.08 5.89
C LEU A 23 7.85 12.74 5.80
N THR A 24 7.93 12.06 6.94
CA THR A 24 8.30 10.64 6.94
C THR A 24 7.18 9.85 6.29
N GLY A 25 7.52 8.98 5.36
CA GLY A 25 6.56 8.06 4.76
C GLY A 25 6.08 7.00 5.74
N GLY A 26 5.21 6.16 5.28
CA GLY A 26 4.69 5.03 6.01
C GLY A 26 4.52 3.82 5.10
N THR A 27 3.92 2.77 5.62
CA THR A 27 3.61 1.57 4.85
C THR A 27 2.58 1.92 3.77
N CYS A 28 2.96 1.77 2.51
CA CYS A 28 2.07 2.05 1.37
C CYS A 28 1.05 0.94 1.17
N THR A 29 1.29 -0.25 1.74
CA THR A 29 0.39 -1.39 1.64
C THR A 29 0.16 -1.94 3.04
N VAL A 30 -1.08 -1.92 3.50
CA VAL A 30 -1.50 -2.51 4.76
C VAL A 30 -2.86 -3.18 4.58
N VAL A 31 -3.04 -4.33 5.19
CA VAL A 31 -4.35 -4.94 5.33
C VAL A 31 -4.94 -4.51 6.67
N ILE A 32 -6.05 -3.81 6.63
CA ILE A 32 -6.85 -3.46 7.81
C ILE A 32 -8.04 -4.42 7.85
N TYR A 33 -8.23 -5.15 8.93
CA TYR A 33 -9.25 -6.20 9.01
C TYR A 33 -10.01 -6.18 10.33
N ASP A 34 -11.20 -6.73 10.33
CA ASP A 34 -12.03 -6.92 11.53
C ASP A 34 -11.72 -8.27 12.16
N LYS A 35 -11.04 -8.27 13.31
CA LYS A 35 -10.65 -9.50 14.04
C LYS A 35 -11.83 -10.37 14.41
N ALA A 36 -13.00 -9.78 14.74
CA ALA A 36 -14.18 -10.55 15.09
C ALA A 36 -14.75 -11.30 13.88
N MET A 37 -14.88 -10.60 12.73
CA MET A 37 -15.37 -11.22 11.49
C MET A 37 -14.45 -12.34 11.00
N TRP A 38 -13.14 -12.14 11.04
CA TRP A 38 -12.18 -13.18 10.63
C TRP A 38 -12.16 -14.37 11.60
N LYS A 39 -12.33 -14.13 12.90
CA LYS A 39 -12.48 -15.20 13.89
C LYS A 39 -13.73 -16.04 13.65
N GLU A 40 -14.85 -15.42 13.29
CA GLU A 40 -16.06 -16.15 12.88
C GLU A 40 -15.85 -17.01 11.63
N ALA A 41 -14.99 -16.56 10.70
CA ALA A 41 -14.59 -17.32 9.52
C ALA A 41 -13.58 -18.44 9.85
N GLY A 42 -13.15 -18.58 11.13
CA GLY A 42 -12.22 -19.61 11.57
C GLY A 42 -10.74 -19.20 11.63
N TYR A 43 -10.46 -17.91 11.55
CA TYR A 43 -9.08 -17.39 11.57
C TYR A 43 -8.87 -16.47 12.78
N ASP A 44 -7.95 -16.81 13.68
CA ASP A 44 -7.60 -15.96 14.84
C ASP A 44 -6.85 -14.68 14.43
N GLN A 45 -6.23 -14.70 13.25
CA GLN A 45 -5.52 -13.56 12.64
C GLN A 45 -5.81 -13.55 11.13
N PHE A 46 -5.56 -12.41 10.47
CA PHE A 46 -5.63 -12.34 9.02
C PHE A 46 -4.66 -13.36 8.39
N PRO A 47 -5.08 -14.15 7.41
CA PRO A 47 -4.25 -15.18 6.80
C PRO A 47 -2.97 -14.63 6.18
N SER A 48 -1.88 -15.36 6.33
CA SER A 48 -0.58 -14.96 5.77
C SER A 48 -0.38 -15.40 4.31
N THR A 49 -1.31 -16.19 3.75
CA THR A 49 -1.27 -16.69 2.36
C THR A 49 -2.54 -16.32 1.61
N TRP A 50 -2.41 -16.09 0.29
CA TRP A 50 -3.57 -15.82 -0.55
C TRP A 50 -4.52 -17.01 -0.66
N GLU A 51 -4.00 -18.24 -0.62
CA GLU A 51 -4.80 -19.45 -0.65
C GLU A 51 -5.75 -19.55 0.56
N ASP A 52 -5.32 -19.11 1.72
CA ASP A 52 -6.18 -19.10 2.90
C ASP A 52 -7.18 -17.94 2.89
N VAL A 53 -6.81 -16.79 2.32
CA VAL A 53 -7.76 -15.69 2.06
C VAL A 53 -8.83 -16.13 1.06
N GLU A 54 -8.44 -16.86 0.00
CA GLU A 54 -9.37 -17.40 -0.99
C GLU A 54 -10.35 -18.43 -0.38
N LYS A 55 -9.88 -19.31 0.50
CA LYS A 55 -10.76 -20.21 1.25
C LYS A 55 -11.74 -19.45 2.16
N ALA A 56 -11.25 -18.41 2.85
CA ALA A 56 -12.10 -17.57 3.70
C ALA A 56 -13.16 -16.81 2.90
N SER A 57 -12.89 -16.51 1.62
CA SER A 57 -13.84 -15.79 0.76
C SER A 57 -15.14 -16.54 0.54
N GLU A 58 -15.14 -17.87 0.58
CA GLU A 58 -16.37 -18.66 0.50
C GLU A 58 -17.33 -18.36 1.66
N TYR A 59 -16.79 -18.21 2.87
CA TYR A 59 -17.57 -17.88 4.06
C TYR A 59 -18.17 -16.47 3.97
N PHE A 60 -17.37 -15.47 3.62
CA PHE A 60 -17.82 -14.08 3.54
C PHE A 60 -18.81 -13.88 2.40
N ASN A 61 -18.51 -14.38 1.21
CA ASN A 61 -19.41 -14.31 0.05
C ASN A 61 -20.75 -15.00 0.31
N GLY A 62 -20.74 -16.12 1.08
CA GLY A 62 -21.96 -16.79 1.52
C GLY A 62 -22.86 -15.94 2.43
N LYS A 63 -22.30 -14.93 3.08
CA LYS A 63 -23.00 -13.93 3.91
C LYS A 63 -23.31 -12.63 3.15
N GLY A 64 -22.90 -12.48 1.91
CA GLY A 64 -23.01 -11.23 1.15
C GLY A 64 -22.01 -10.15 1.58
N ILE A 65 -20.90 -10.56 2.22
CA ILE A 65 -19.83 -9.67 2.69
C ILE A 65 -18.64 -9.78 1.74
N THR A 66 -18.08 -8.66 1.33
CA THR A 66 -16.82 -8.62 0.59
C THR A 66 -15.68 -9.08 1.50
N THR A 67 -14.85 -10.01 1.01
CA THR A 67 -13.72 -10.51 1.83
C THR A 67 -12.69 -9.44 2.07
N VAL A 68 -12.25 -8.77 1.00
CA VAL A 68 -11.30 -7.67 1.05
C VAL A 68 -11.77 -6.55 0.12
N ALA A 69 -12.06 -5.38 0.65
CA ALA A 69 -12.35 -4.20 -0.16
C ALA A 69 -11.06 -3.62 -0.74
N PHE A 70 -11.12 -3.25 -2.01
CA PHE A 70 -10.05 -2.59 -2.73
C PHE A 70 -10.62 -1.59 -3.74
N GLY A 71 -10.03 -0.39 -3.82
CA GLY A 71 -10.49 0.65 -4.74
C GLY A 71 -9.37 1.10 -5.67
N ASN A 72 -9.57 0.94 -6.98
CA ASN A 72 -8.64 1.35 -8.02
C ASN A 72 -9.23 2.35 -9.01
N GLY A 73 -10.35 2.99 -8.67
CA GLY A 73 -10.96 4.05 -9.49
C GLY A 73 -9.99 5.20 -9.78
N GLY A 74 -9.14 5.54 -8.81
CA GLY A 74 -8.06 6.52 -8.94
C GLY A 74 -6.87 6.08 -9.80
N LYS A 75 -6.79 4.80 -10.20
CA LYS A 75 -5.78 4.19 -11.09
C LYS A 75 -4.36 4.14 -10.53
N TRP A 76 -4.15 4.43 -9.26
CA TRP A 76 -2.84 4.40 -8.64
C TRP A 76 -2.67 3.27 -7.61
N GLN A 77 -3.75 2.85 -6.96
CA GLN A 77 -3.72 1.88 -5.86
C GLN A 77 -3.21 0.51 -6.31
N ALA A 78 -3.71 0.02 -7.46
CA ALA A 78 -3.28 -1.27 -7.99
C ALA A 78 -1.78 -1.30 -8.27
N ASN A 79 -1.20 -0.18 -8.69
CA ASN A 79 0.22 -0.07 -8.97
C ASN A 79 1.04 0.24 -7.71
N SER A 80 0.68 1.31 -6.99
CA SER A 80 1.49 1.81 -5.88
C SER A 80 1.35 1.00 -4.61
N ASP A 81 0.12 0.54 -4.30
CA ASP A 81 -0.12 -0.20 -3.06
C ASP A 81 0.04 -1.70 -3.26
N PHE A 82 -0.57 -2.26 -4.30
CA PHE A 82 -0.63 -3.71 -4.46
C PHE A 82 0.57 -4.27 -5.21
N LEU A 83 0.77 -3.85 -6.47
CA LEU A 83 1.82 -4.41 -7.33
C LEU A 83 3.23 -4.12 -6.82
N SER A 84 3.48 -2.95 -6.23
CA SER A 84 4.80 -2.62 -5.70
C SER A 84 5.23 -3.58 -4.59
N THR A 85 4.31 -4.02 -3.73
CA THR A 85 4.57 -5.01 -2.68
C THR A 85 4.59 -6.43 -3.25
N LEU A 86 3.57 -6.81 -4.01
CA LEU A 86 3.49 -8.14 -4.63
C LEU A 86 4.67 -8.39 -5.57
N GLY A 87 4.98 -7.42 -6.45
CA GLY A 87 6.06 -7.50 -7.41
C GLY A 87 7.41 -7.73 -6.75
N ASN A 88 7.71 -6.99 -5.68
CA ASN A 88 8.97 -7.15 -4.96
C ASN A 88 9.16 -8.56 -4.38
N ARG A 89 8.08 -9.27 -4.02
CA ARG A 89 8.16 -10.64 -3.52
C ARG A 89 8.56 -11.66 -4.60
N TYR A 90 8.28 -11.34 -5.86
CA TYR A 90 8.69 -12.15 -7.01
C TYR A 90 10.06 -11.75 -7.56
N THR A 91 10.34 -10.44 -7.62
CA THR A 91 11.54 -9.92 -8.28
C THR A 91 12.73 -9.76 -7.33
N GLY A 92 12.47 -9.56 -6.04
CA GLY A 92 13.47 -9.19 -5.05
C GLY A 92 13.77 -7.68 -5.02
N PRO A 93 14.46 -7.21 -3.95
CA PRO A 93 14.67 -5.78 -3.71
C PRO A 93 15.59 -5.10 -4.74
N ASP A 94 16.55 -5.83 -5.31
CA ASP A 94 17.56 -5.25 -6.20
C ASP A 94 17.05 -5.06 -7.64
N TRP A 95 15.98 -5.78 -8.01
CA TRP A 95 15.43 -5.73 -9.36
C TRP A 95 14.97 -4.33 -9.75
N PHE A 96 14.23 -3.66 -8.86
CA PHE A 96 13.73 -2.31 -9.12
C PHE A 96 14.88 -1.30 -9.30
N MET A 97 15.92 -1.40 -8.48
CA MET A 97 17.11 -0.54 -8.61
C MET A 97 17.87 -0.81 -9.91
N SER A 98 17.96 -2.08 -10.33
CA SER A 98 18.53 -2.46 -11.63
C SER A 98 17.71 -1.91 -12.81
N LEU A 99 16.38 -1.92 -12.69
CA LEU A 99 15.48 -1.33 -13.70
C LEU A 99 15.69 0.19 -13.83
N VAL A 100 15.72 0.90 -12.70
CA VAL A 100 15.97 2.37 -12.65
C VAL A 100 17.35 2.70 -13.23
N ALA A 101 18.36 1.93 -12.88
CA ALA A 101 19.73 2.10 -13.39
C ALA A 101 19.90 1.65 -14.86
N LYS A 102 18.87 1.05 -15.47
CA LYS A 102 18.93 0.43 -16.81
C LYS A 102 20.04 -0.61 -16.93
N ASN A 103 20.22 -1.40 -15.86
CA ASN A 103 21.30 -2.37 -15.71
C ASN A 103 20.77 -3.80 -15.73
N GLY A 104 20.12 -4.19 -16.82
CA GLY A 104 19.75 -5.57 -17.13
C GLY A 104 18.32 -5.97 -16.76
N ALA A 105 17.67 -5.37 -15.75
CA ALA A 105 16.27 -5.66 -15.44
C ALA A 105 15.31 -5.02 -16.45
N ALA A 106 14.22 -5.73 -16.74
CA ALA A 106 13.16 -5.28 -17.66
C ALA A 106 11.77 -5.73 -17.16
N PHE A 107 10.73 -4.96 -17.50
CA PHE A 107 9.33 -5.33 -17.19
C PHE A 107 8.86 -6.63 -17.89
N THR A 108 9.67 -7.18 -18.77
CA THR A 108 9.45 -8.45 -19.44
C THR A 108 10.13 -9.63 -18.75
N ASP A 109 10.81 -9.41 -17.63
CA ASP A 109 11.44 -10.49 -16.87
C ASP A 109 10.38 -11.44 -16.31
N ASP A 110 10.64 -12.76 -16.40
CA ASP A 110 9.69 -13.79 -16.00
C ASP A 110 9.18 -13.61 -14.56
N THR A 111 10.04 -13.15 -13.65
CA THR A 111 9.67 -12.88 -12.26
C THR A 111 8.65 -11.75 -12.14
N PHE A 112 8.79 -10.67 -12.91
CA PHE A 112 7.82 -9.58 -12.91
C PHE A 112 6.52 -9.98 -13.62
N VAL A 113 6.63 -10.74 -14.72
CA VAL A 113 5.45 -11.31 -15.42
C VAL A 113 4.67 -12.24 -14.50
N SER A 114 5.35 -13.05 -13.68
CA SER A 114 4.70 -13.91 -12.68
C SER A 114 3.92 -13.09 -11.65
N ALA A 115 4.49 -11.98 -11.17
CA ALA A 115 3.77 -11.07 -10.25
C ALA A 115 2.50 -10.48 -10.88
N LEU A 116 2.57 -10.07 -12.16
CA LEU A 116 1.40 -9.56 -12.88
C LEU A 116 0.34 -10.65 -13.11
N THR A 117 0.78 -11.87 -13.40
CA THR A 117 -0.11 -13.03 -13.58
C THR A 117 -0.85 -13.35 -12.29
N GLU A 118 -0.14 -13.40 -11.16
CA GLU A 118 -0.78 -13.61 -9.87
C GLU A 118 -1.72 -12.47 -9.49
N MET A 119 -1.32 -11.22 -9.71
CA MET A 119 -2.21 -10.08 -9.52
C MET A 119 -3.48 -10.20 -10.35
N GLN A 120 -3.37 -10.54 -11.64
CA GLN A 120 -4.52 -10.77 -12.50
C GLN A 120 -5.41 -11.88 -11.93
N ARG A 121 -4.84 -13.04 -11.57
CA ARG A 121 -5.58 -14.16 -10.96
C ARG A 121 -6.37 -13.73 -9.73
N LEU A 122 -5.73 -13.02 -8.82
CA LEU A 122 -6.36 -12.56 -7.57
C LEU A 122 -7.57 -11.65 -7.83
N PHE A 123 -7.48 -10.74 -8.80
CA PHE A 123 -8.53 -9.76 -9.06
C PHE A 123 -9.62 -10.25 -10.04
N THR A 124 -9.33 -11.25 -10.89
CA THR A 124 -10.27 -11.68 -11.94
C THR A 124 -10.83 -13.09 -11.73
N ASP A 125 -10.05 -13.99 -11.13
CA ASP A 125 -10.40 -15.40 -11.06
C ASP A 125 -10.87 -15.83 -9.66
N THR A 126 -10.59 -14.99 -8.65
CA THR A 126 -11.08 -15.19 -7.27
C THR A 126 -12.25 -14.27 -6.96
N LYS A 127 -12.94 -14.55 -5.85
CA LYS A 127 -13.98 -13.69 -5.30
C LYS A 127 -13.53 -13.02 -4.00
N ILE A 128 -12.24 -12.72 -3.88
CA ILE A 128 -11.67 -12.05 -2.71
C ILE A 128 -12.10 -10.59 -2.68
N PHE A 129 -11.98 -9.90 -3.82
CA PHE A 129 -12.21 -8.47 -3.92
C PHE A 129 -13.63 -8.13 -4.36
N ASN A 130 -14.07 -6.91 -4.07
CA ASN A 130 -15.31 -6.35 -4.58
C ASN A 130 -15.31 -6.29 -6.12
N GLU A 131 -16.43 -6.60 -6.77
CA GLU A 131 -16.54 -6.68 -8.24
C GLU A 131 -16.27 -5.32 -8.92
N ASP A 132 -16.57 -4.22 -8.24
CA ASP A 132 -16.42 -2.86 -8.72
C ASP A 132 -15.07 -2.21 -8.40
N PHE A 133 -14.06 -2.98 -7.98
CA PHE A 133 -12.74 -2.48 -7.53
C PHE A 133 -12.07 -1.52 -8.52
N ASN A 134 -12.31 -1.65 -9.83
CA ASN A 134 -11.76 -0.76 -10.86
C ASN A 134 -12.54 0.53 -11.08
N VAL A 135 -13.70 0.67 -10.42
CA VAL A 135 -14.62 1.82 -10.54
C VAL A 135 -14.60 2.66 -9.28
N VAL A 136 -14.70 2.02 -8.11
CA VAL A 136 -14.70 2.71 -6.82
C VAL A 136 -13.32 3.25 -6.48
N THR A 137 -13.30 4.40 -5.81
CA THR A 137 -12.06 5.01 -5.32
C THR A 137 -11.53 4.27 -4.09
N ASN A 138 -10.32 4.61 -3.65
CA ASN A 138 -9.78 4.10 -2.38
C ASN A 138 -10.68 4.48 -1.21
N GLU A 139 -11.17 5.72 -1.22
CA GLU A 139 -12.07 6.26 -0.21
C GLU A 139 -13.39 5.48 -0.16
N ASP A 140 -13.99 5.16 -1.31
CA ASP A 140 -15.23 4.39 -1.38
C ASP A 140 -15.02 2.95 -0.88
N ALA A 141 -13.91 2.30 -1.26
CA ALA A 141 -13.59 0.95 -0.78
C ALA A 141 -13.32 0.92 0.73
N ARG A 142 -12.73 1.97 1.28
CA ARG A 142 -12.57 2.13 2.73
C ARG A 142 -13.91 2.19 3.46
N GLU A 143 -14.92 2.85 2.87
CA GLU A 143 -16.27 2.89 3.44
C GLU A 143 -16.93 1.51 3.49
N TYR A 144 -16.64 0.59 2.56
CA TYR A 144 -17.12 -0.80 2.65
C TYR A 144 -16.60 -1.51 3.90
N TYR A 145 -15.36 -1.23 4.30
CA TYR A 145 -14.83 -1.74 5.56
C TYR A 145 -15.48 -1.07 6.77
N ILE A 146 -15.61 0.27 6.76
CA ILE A 146 -16.18 1.03 7.88
C ILE A 146 -17.64 0.62 8.12
N SER A 147 -18.45 0.45 7.08
CA SER A 147 -19.86 0.03 7.17
C SER A 147 -20.06 -1.43 7.57
N GLY A 148 -19.04 -2.27 7.43
CA GLY A 148 -19.14 -3.72 7.67
C GLY A 148 -19.54 -4.52 6.43
N ASP A 149 -19.60 -3.88 5.27
CA ASP A 149 -19.86 -4.56 3.99
C ASP A 149 -18.61 -5.31 3.49
N ALA A 150 -17.45 -5.04 4.08
CA ALA A 150 -16.22 -5.79 3.85
C ALA A 150 -15.56 -6.22 5.17
N ALA A 151 -14.98 -7.43 5.20
CA ALA A 151 -14.28 -7.98 6.35
C ALA A 151 -12.82 -7.48 6.49
N ALA A 152 -12.25 -6.98 5.40
CA ALA A 152 -10.94 -6.34 5.36
C ALA A 152 -10.88 -5.28 4.25
N PHE A 153 -9.85 -4.44 4.32
CA PHE A 153 -9.54 -3.40 3.32
C PHE A 153 -8.03 -3.38 3.09
N ILE A 154 -7.61 -3.21 1.85
CA ILE A 154 -6.21 -2.97 1.51
C ILE A 154 -6.05 -1.52 1.08
N GLY A 155 -5.19 -0.80 1.77
CA GLY A 155 -4.81 0.58 1.51
C GLY A 155 -3.45 0.90 2.11
N GLY A 156 -3.20 2.15 2.39
CA GLY A 156 -1.98 2.61 3.03
C GLY A 156 -2.19 3.05 4.48
N ASN A 157 -1.10 3.37 5.17
CA ASN A 157 -1.16 3.88 6.54
C ASN A 157 -1.94 5.21 6.67
N TRP A 158 -2.11 5.94 5.59
CA TRP A 158 -2.96 7.14 5.54
C TRP A 158 -4.44 6.83 5.76
N ASP A 159 -4.91 5.64 5.34
CA ASP A 159 -6.30 5.20 5.55
C ASP A 159 -6.59 4.85 7.01
N GLU A 160 -5.56 4.39 7.75
CA GLU A 160 -5.68 4.04 9.16
C GLU A 160 -6.27 5.18 10.00
N SER A 161 -5.75 6.39 9.83
CA SER A 161 -6.20 7.56 10.58
C SER A 161 -7.66 7.94 10.28
N TYR A 162 -8.11 7.76 9.02
CA TYR A 162 -9.50 8.00 8.65
C TYR A 162 -10.44 6.95 9.22
N ILE A 163 -10.09 5.68 9.11
CA ILE A 163 -10.87 4.58 9.68
C ILE A 163 -10.95 4.73 11.20
N TRP A 164 -9.84 5.05 11.82
CA TRP A 164 -9.76 5.27 13.26
C TRP A 164 -10.67 6.41 13.72
N ALA A 165 -10.62 7.56 13.05
CA ALA A 165 -11.48 8.69 13.35
C ALA A 165 -12.96 8.39 13.12
N ALA A 166 -13.30 7.61 12.10
CA ALA A 166 -14.67 7.23 11.80
C ALA A 166 -15.26 6.27 12.84
N LEU A 167 -14.47 5.30 13.33
CA LEU A 167 -14.97 4.23 14.21
C LEU A 167 -14.88 4.57 15.70
N LYS A 168 -13.90 5.36 16.14
CA LYS A 168 -13.57 5.58 17.54
C LYS A 168 -14.77 5.95 18.43
N ASP A 169 -15.63 6.86 17.95
CA ASP A 169 -16.77 7.35 18.69
C ASP A 169 -18.12 6.81 18.16
N ALA A 170 -18.12 6.20 16.96
CA ALA A 170 -19.32 5.71 16.29
C ALA A 170 -19.55 4.20 16.51
N ASP A 171 -18.48 3.41 16.58
CA ASP A 171 -18.53 1.96 16.75
C ASP A 171 -17.30 1.48 17.55
N GLU A 172 -17.38 1.57 18.86
CA GLU A 172 -16.30 1.17 19.77
C GLU A 172 -15.94 -0.31 19.65
N GLU A 173 -16.92 -1.19 19.37
CA GLU A 173 -16.68 -2.61 19.21
C GLU A 173 -15.82 -2.87 17.98
N LYS A 174 -16.21 -2.35 16.82
CA LYS A 174 -15.45 -2.48 15.58
C LYS A 174 -14.08 -1.82 15.68
N PHE A 175 -14.00 -0.64 16.33
CA PHE A 175 -12.76 0.03 16.61
C PHE A 175 -11.77 -0.88 17.37
N ASN A 176 -12.22 -1.54 18.45
CA ASN A 176 -11.39 -2.44 19.24
C ASN A 176 -11.04 -3.74 18.50
N ASN A 177 -11.85 -4.13 17.52
CA ASN A 177 -11.62 -5.30 16.67
C ASN A 177 -10.73 -5.00 15.44
N MET A 178 -10.32 -3.75 15.19
CA MET A 178 -9.37 -3.46 14.13
C MET A 178 -8.08 -4.25 14.30
N GLY A 179 -7.65 -4.89 13.23
CA GLY A 179 -6.36 -5.58 13.12
C GLY A 179 -5.59 -5.09 11.92
N PHE A 180 -4.27 -5.27 11.96
CA PHE A 180 -3.37 -4.90 10.88
C PHE A 180 -2.53 -6.09 10.47
N ALA A 181 -2.37 -6.28 9.18
CA ALA A 181 -1.56 -7.36 8.63
C ALA A 181 -0.75 -6.89 7.42
N VAL A 182 0.29 -7.63 7.14
CA VAL A 182 1.03 -7.51 5.87
C VAL A 182 0.21 -8.14 4.74
N LEU A 183 0.47 -7.74 3.51
CA LEU A 183 -0.12 -8.38 2.34
C LEU A 183 0.17 -9.89 2.36
N PRO A 184 -0.80 -10.78 2.09
CA PRO A 184 -0.56 -12.22 2.06
C PRO A 184 0.53 -12.63 1.07
N GLN A 185 1.26 -13.69 1.38
CA GLN A 185 2.34 -14.21 0.56
C GLN A 185 1.77 -15.15 -0.51
N PRO A 186 2.09 -14.96 -1.80
CA PRO A 186 1.86 -15.99 -2.82
C PRO A 186 2.78 -17.19 -2.59
N ALA A 187 2.30 -18.41 -2.84
CA ALA A 187 3.03 -19.63 -2.56
C ALA A 187 4.33 -19.77 -3.37
N ASP A 188 4.35 -19.24 -4.59
CA ASP A 188 5.47 -19.32 -5.53
C ASP A 188 6.40 -18.11 -5.50
N ALA A 189 6.08 -17.06 -4.74
CA ALA A 189 6.91 -15.87 -4.58
C ALA A 189 7.92 -16.04 -3.44
N THR A 190 9.19 -16.17 -3.76
CA THR A 190 10.23 -16.55 -2.80
C THR A 190 11.37 -15.54 -2.61
N GLN A 191 11.39 -14.44 -3.37
CA GLN A 191 12.54 -13.54 -3.39
C GLN A 191 12.60 -12.59 -2.18
N ALA A 192 11.48 -12.07 -1.76
CA ALA A 192 11.39 -11.14 -0.62
C ALA A 192 10.14 -11.44 0.23
N PRO A 193 10.07 -12.60 0.88
CA PRO A 193 8.88 -13.02 1.63
C PRO A 193 8.55 -12.02 2.74
N ASN A 194 7.25 -11.70 2.87
CA ASN A 194 6.72 -10.75 3.86
C ASN A 194 7.27 -9.32 3.73
N SER A 195 7.93 -8.97 2.64
CA SER A 195 8.35 -7.59 2.40
C SER A 195 7.14 -6.67 2.24
N GLN A 196 7.30 -5.43 2.68
CA GLN A 196 6.31 -4.37 2.56
C GLN A 196 6.92 -3.16 1.86
N ASN A 197 6.12 -2.52 1.03
CA ASN A 197 6.50 -1.26 0.42
C ASN A 197 6.36 -0.13 1.44
N ILE A 198 7.40 0.69 1.57
CA ILE A 198 7.42 1.87 2.43
C ILE A 198 7.59 3.10 1.55
N GLY A 199 6.63 4.00 1.58
CA GLY A 199 6.75 5.33 0.98
C GLY A 199 7.64 6.23 1.82
N LEU A 200 8.45 7.06 1.17
CA LEU A 200 9.34 8.00 1.85
C LEU A 200 8.69 9.36 2.12
N GLY A 201 7.40 9.47 1.84
CA GLY A 201 6.61 10.68 2.05
C GLY A 201 6.88 11.75 1.01
N TYR A 202 6.80 13.00 1.44
CA TYR A 202 6.95 14.17 0.57
C TYR A 202 8.21 14.95 0.91
N ALA A 203 8.80 15.57 -0.12
CA ALA A 203 9.88 16.52 0.04
C ALA A 203 9.46 17.92 -0.41
N VAL A 204 9.98 18.92 0.24
CA VAL A 204 9.91 20.30 -0.24
C VAL A 204 11.10 20.54 -1.16
N ALA A 205 10.83 21.00 -2.37
CA ALA A 205 11.86 21.38 -3.33
C ALA A 205 11.72 22.87 -3.67
N ILE A 206 12.83 23.58 -3.70
CA ILE A 206 12.87 25.00 -4.06
C ILE A 206 13.09 25.11 -5.56
N ASN A 207 12.21 25.87 -6.24
CA ASN A 207 12.33 26.06 -7.69
C ASN A 207 13.62 26.84 -8.02
N SER A 208 14.43 26.30 -8.94
CA SER A 208 15.70 26.91 -9.37
C SER A 208 15.56 28.33 -9.91
N LYS A 209 14.39 28.70 -10.44
CA LYS A 209 14.11 30.09 -10.91
C LYS A 209 14.16 31.12 -9.79
N LEU A 210 14.08 30.70 -8.52
CA LEU A 210 14.23 31.63 -7.39
C LEU A 210 15.68 32.05 -7.15
N ALA A 211 16.67 31.42 -7.82
CA ALA A 211 18.07 31.82 -7.73
C ALA A 211 18.31 33.29 -8.17
N ASP A 212 17.45 33.80 -9.06
CA ASP A 212 17.55 35.18 -9.57
C ASP A 212 16.79 36.20 -8.69
N ASP A 213 16.11 35.75 -7.62
CA ASP A 213 15.35 36.61 -6.69
C ASP A 213 15.74 36.26 -5.22
N PRO A 214 16.79 36.91 -4.68
CA PRO A 214 17.32 36.57 -3.36
C PRO A 214 16.31 36.70 -2.20
N GLU A 215 15.34 37.63 -2.28
CA GLU A 215 14.33 37.82 -1.22
C GLU A 215 13.36 36.66 -1.21
N LYS A 216 12.87 36.26 -2.38
CA LYS A 216 11.98 35.08 -2.48
C LYS A 216 12.70 33.77 -2.18
N LEU A 217 13.98 33.68 -2.57
CA LEU A 217 14.78 32.49 -2.23
C LEU A 217 14.94 32.35 -0.72
N ALA A 218 15.27 33.44 -0.02
CA ALA A 218 15.38 33.42 1.43
C ALA A 218 14.06 33.02 2.09
N ALA A 219 12.92 33.60 1.68
CA ALA A 219 11.62 33.24 2.20
C ALA A 219 11.22 31.77 1.89
N ALA A 220 11.64 31.22 0.74
CA ALA A 220 11.41 29.83 0.39
C ALA A 220 12.27 28.87 1.24
N ILE A 221 13.49 29.27 1.59
CA ILE A 221 14.35 28.50 2.51
C ILE A 221 13.74 28.50 3.92
N ASP A 222 13.37 29.66 4.43
CA ASP A 222 12.74 29.80 5.77
C ASP A 222 11.45 28.97 5.88
N LEU A 223 10.70 28.84 4.77
CA LEU A 223 9.50 28.01 4.75
C LEU A 223 9.82 26.50 4.75
N ALA A 224 10.97 26.12 4.18
CA ALA A 224 11.37 24.72 4.05
C ALA A 224 12.04 24.17 5.33
N GLU A 225 12.55 25.03 6.21
CA GLU A 225 13.12 24.72 7.53
C GLU A 225 12.04 24.55 8.59
#